data_5eaa1e0b6b93eac8dbc87e0a2ba1126a
#
_entry.id   5eaa1e0b6b93eac8dbc87e0a2ba1126a
#
_cell.length_a   1.000
_cell.length_b   1.000
_cell.length_c   1.000
_cell.angle_alpha   90.00
_cell.angle_beta   90.00
_cell.angle_gamma   90.00
#
_symmetry.space_group_name_H-M   'P 1'
#
loop_
_entity.id
_entity.type
_entity.pdbx_description
1 polymer ?
#
loop_
_entity_poly.entity_id
_entity_poly.type
_entity_poly.pdbx_seq_one_letter_code
_entity_poly.pdbx_strand_id
1 'polypeptide(L)'
;METPKLMSLLRHTAEGRRTKMGGRGIFRMLKLFPMLTSGCKMVALLGRPSKRSLLSDKATTITLFGYRKGRVSLAIQEDPMSPPTFLIELPMLTSSLHKEMASGLVKIALESETRTQKKKLIEEYLWAVYCNGRKSGYSIRRKQISDDEGHVMQILRGVSMGAGVLPCDKETKEGEMTYLRARFERVVGSKDSEALYMINPDGAGGPELSIFLVRVNGGGNC
;
A
#
# COMPACT_ATOMS: atom_id res chain seq x y z
N MET A 1 -5.18 -31.41 3.24
CA MET A 1 -4.38 -30.25 2.81
C MET A 1 -5.34 -29.14 2.55
N GLU A 2 -5.56 -28.28 3.52
CA GLU A 2 -6.49 -27.13 3.37
C GLU A 2 -5.77 -26.00 2.66
N THR A 3 -6.31 -25.55 1.54
CA THR A 3 -5.85 -24.35 0.85
C THR A 3 -5.99 -23.13 1.79
N PRO A 4 -5.00 -22.25 1.89
CA PRO A 4 -5.04 -21.15 2.83
C PRO A 4 -6.23 -20.22 2.55
N LYS A 5 -6.97 -19.90 3.60
CA LYS A 5 -8.18 -19.04 3.57
C LYS A 5 -7.99 -17.69 2.87
N LEU A 6 -6.75 -17.24 2.70
CA LEU A 6 -6.42 -15.99 2.01
C LEU A 6 -6.76 -16.05 0.51
N MET A 7 -6.53 -17.20 -0.13
CA MET A 7 -6.88 -17.41 -1.55
C MET A 7 -8.39 -17.49 -1.77
N SER A 8 -9.15 -17.95 -0.78
CA SER A 8 -10.62 -17.96 -0.85
C SER A 8 -11.19 -16.55 -0.69
N LEU A 9 -10.56 -15.70 0.12
CA LEU A 9 -10.99 -14.30 0.29
C LEU A 9 -10.78 -13.48 -0.99
N LEU A 10 -9.71 -13.73 -1.72
CA LEU A 10 -9.47 -13.07 -3.02
C LEU A 10 -10.43 -13.56 -4.12
N ARG A 11 -10.94 -14.80 -4.03
CA ARG A 11 -11.93 -15.35 -4.99
C ARG A 11 -13.36 -14.88 -4.73
N HIS A 12 -13.75 -14.66 -3.48
CA HIS A 12 -15.13 -14.25 -3.16
C HIS A 12 -15.47 -12.80 -3.52
N THR A 13 -14.47 -11.95 -3.78
CA THR A 13 -14.72 -10.58 -4.28
C THR A 13 -15.01 -10.53 -5.79
N ALA A 14 -14.79 -11.63 -6.53
CA ALA A 14 -15.03 -11.69 -7.97
C ALA A 14 -16.48 -12.10 -8.35
N GLU A 15 -17.27 -12.63 -7.40
CA GLU A 15 -18.65 -13.06 -7.68
C GLU A 15 -19.69 -12.18 -6.97
N GLY A 16 -20.25 -11.28 -7.74
CA GLY A 16 -21.63 -10.92 -7.57
C GLY A 16 -21.98 -9.64 -6.84
N ARG A 17 -22.25 -8.66 -7.58
CA ARG A 17 -23.56 -8.00 -7.69
C ARG A 17 -23.44 -6.77 -8.60
N ARG A 18 -23.99 -6.90 -9.78
CA ARG A 18 -24.41 -5.76 -10.57
C ARG A 18 -25.49 -5.00 -9.79
N THR A 19 -25.11 -4.01 -9.01
CA THR A 19 -26.00 -2.94 -8.61
C THR A 19 -25.58 -1.69 -9.36
N LYS A 20 -26.45 -1.25 -10.25
CA LYS A 20 -26.42 0.08 -10.83
C LYS A 20 -26.46 1.09 -9.68
N MET A 21 -25.30 1.56 -9.23
CA MET A 21 -25.23 2.72 -8.36
C MET A 21 -24.96 3.94 -9.21
N GLY A 22 -26.02 4.72 -9.36
CA GLY A 22 -25.96 6.03 -9.98
C GLY A 22 -24.95 6.93 -9.26
N GLY A 23 -24.31 7.80 -10.04
CA GLY A 23 -23.16 8.65 -9.71
C GLY A 23 -23.28 9.64 -8.54
N ARG A 24 -24.13 9.37 -7.55
CA ARG A 24 -24.32 10.22 -6.36
C ARG A 24 -23.56 9.72 -5.10
N GLY A 25 -23.07 8.48 -5.08
CA GLY A 25 -22.43 7.89 -3.90
C GLY A 25 -20.97 8.31 -3.68
N ILE A 26 -20.26 8.64 -4.75
CA ILE A 26 -18.81 8.92 -4.70
C ILE A 26 -18.53 10.26 -4.00
N PHE A 27 -19.39 11.25 -4.16
CA PHE A 27 -19.21 12.57 -3.53
C PHE A 27 -19.45 12.58 -2.01
N ARG A 28 -20.17 11.61 -1.47
CA ARG A 28 -20.43 11.55 -0.02
C ARG A 28 -19.25 11.00 0.78
N MET A 29 -18.39 10.17 0.17
CA MET A 29 -17.20 9.65 0.85
C MET A 29 -16.05 10.67 0.94
N LEU A 30 -16.02 11.68 0.05
CA LEU A 30 -15.04 12.77 0.10
C LEU A 30 -15.20 13.69 1.33
N LYS A 31 -16.38 13.72 1.96
CA LYS A 31 -16.64 14.53 3.17
C LYS A 31 -16.05 13.93 4.46
N LEU A 32 -15.52 12.69 4.42
CA LEU A 32 -14.91 12.04 5.57
C LEU A 32 -13.40 12.30 5.72
N PHE A 33 -12.82 13.13 4.86
CA PHE A 33 -11.43 13.59 4.97
C PHE A 33 -11.35 15.10 5.23
N PRO A 34 -11.64 15.59 6.43
CA PRO A 34 -11.53 17.03 6.72
C PRO A 34 -10.10 17.57 6.64
N MET A 35 -9.09 16.69 6.65
CA MET A 35 -7.66 17.08 6.63
C MET A 35 -7.08 17.28 5.22
N LEU A 36 -7.79 16.86 4.15
CA LEU A 36 -7.28 16.95 2.77
C LEU A 36 -7.74 18.22 2.03
N THR A 37 -8.49 19.10 2.69
CA THR A 37 -9.02 20.32 2.06
C THR A 37 -8.09 21.52 2.08
N SER A 38 -6.93 21.40 2.76
CA SER A 38 -5.95 22.49 2.84
C SER A 38 -5.01 22.46 1.62
N GLY A 39 -5.46 23.01 0.51
CA GLY A 39 -4.59 23.48 -0.57
C GLY A 39 -3.90 22.46 -1.47
N CYS A 40 -4.06 21.16 -1.25
CA CYS A 40 -3.43 20.14 -2.09
C CYS A 40 -4.30 19.79 -3.32
N LYS A 41 -3.71 19.87 -4.50
CA LYS A 41 -4.27 19.42 -5.78
C LYS A 41 -4.53 17.89 -5.83
N MET A 42 -4.83 17.25 -4.71
CA MET A 42 -5.11 15.81 -4.65
C MET A 42 -6.40 15.39 -5.38
N VAL A 43 -7.30 16.33 -5.64
CA VAL A 43 -8.52 16.04 -6.42
C VAL A 43 -8.19 15.56 -7.85
N ALA A 44 -7.04 15.96 -8.39
CA ALA A 44 -6.58 15.49 -9.70
C ALA A 44 -6.03 14.06 -9.68
N LEU A 45 -5.57 13.55 -8.52
CA LEU A 45 -5.08 12.18 -8.34
C LEU A 45 -6.23 11.16 -8.25
N LEU A 46 -7.45 11.60 -7.97
CA LEU A 46 -8.65 10.76 -7.93
C LEU A 46 -9.31 10.59 -9.30
N GLY A 47 -8.75 11.19 -10.35
CA GLY A 47 -9.15 10.97 -11.74
C GLY A 47 -8.98 9.49 -12.11
N ARG A 48 -9.96 8.93 -12.81
CA ARG A 48 -9.94 7.55 -13.32
C ARG A 48 -8.58 7.22 -13.93
N PRO A 49 -7.94 6.10 -13.54
CA PRO A 49 -6.78 5.61 -14.25
C PRO A 49 -7.15 5.43 -15.73
N SER A 50 -6.47 6.12 -16.58
CA SER A 50 -6.58 5.96 -18.04
C SER A 50 -6.32 4.48 -18.33
N LYS A 51 -7.12 3.89 -19.24
CA LYS A 51 -6.89 2.53 -19.79
C LYS A 51 -5.57 2.49 -20.58
N ARG A 52 -4.44 2.65 -19.90
CA ARG A 52 -3.12 2.47 -20.49
C ARG A 52 -2.62 1.08 -20.16
N SER A 53 -2.24 0.40 -21.22
CA SER A 53 -1.51 -0.87 -21.30
C SER A 53 -1.10 -1.48 -19.96
N LEU A 54 -1.61 -2.66 -19.64
CA LEU A 54 -1.25 -3.52 -18.49
C LEU A 54 0.25 -3.90 -18.45
N LEU A 55 1.02 -3.46 -19.41
CA LEU A 55 2.45 -3.73 -19.61
C LEU A 55 3.28 -2.43 -19.61
N SER A 56 2.86 -1.40 -18.85
CA SER A 56 3.73 -0.24 -18.68
C SER A 56 5.02 -0.65 -17.96
N ASP A 57 6.17 -0.42 -18.60
CA ASP A 57 7.53 -0.61 -18.04
C ASP A 57 7.80 0.22 -16.77
N LYS A 58 6.80 0.95 -16.29
CA LYS A 58 6.84 1.82 -15.10
C LYS A 58 6.04 1.31 -13.92
N ALA A 59 5.59 0.05 -13.95
CA ALA A 59 4.87 -0.50 -12.81
C ALA A 59 5.82 -0.77 -11.64
N THR A 60 5.50 -0.20 -10.50
CA THR A 60 6.21 -0.40 -9.24
C THR A 60 5.71 -1.68 -8.56
N THR A 61 6.61 -2.48 -8.02
CA THR A 61 6.24 -3.66 -7.23
C THR A 61 6.20 -3.30 -5.75
N ILE A 62 5.11 -3.64 -5.09
CA ILE A 62 4.95 -3.46 -3.64
C ILE A 62 4.75 -4.81 -2.99
N THR A 63 5.46 -5.00 -1.87
CA THR A 63 5.34 -6.18 -1.03
C THR A 63 4.97 -5.74 0.38
N LEU A 64 3.85 -6.26 0.86
CA LEU A 64 3.45 -6.22 2.26
C LEU A 64 3.74 -7.58 2.86
N PHE A 65 4.46 -7.65 3.98
CA PHE A 65 4.79 -8.91 4.62
C PHE A 65 4.97 -8.72 6.12
N GLY A 66 4.77 -9.80 6.86
CA GLY A 66 4.95 -9.79 8.31
C GLY A 66 4.38 -11.05 8.96
N TYR A 67 4.82 -11.32 10.17
CA TYR A 67 4.23 -12.36 10.98
C TYR A 67 2.79 -12.03 11.33
N ARG A 68 1.92 -13.02 11.39
CA ARG A 68 0.48 -12.83 11.60
C ARG A 68 0.14 -11.99 12.83
N LYS A 69 0.89 -12.15 13.93
CA LYS A 69 0.75 -11.39 15.18
C LYS A 69 1.75 -10.23 15.28
N GLY A 70 2.66 -10.12 14.32
CA GLY A 70 3.65 -9.05 14.22
C GLY A 70 3.13 -7.86 13.41
N ARG A 71 3.96 -6.84 13.31
CA ARG A 71 3.71 -5.68 12.46
C ARG A 71 3.97 -6.02 10.99
N VAL A 72 3.28 -5.29 10.12
CA VAL A 72 3.46 -5.46 8.68
C VAL A 72 4.55 -4.52 8.16
N SER A 73 5.46 -5.05 7.35
CA SER A 73 6.45 -4.29 6.60
C SER A 73 5.92 -3.98 5.20
N LEU A 74 6.19 -2.78 4.72
CA LEU A 74 5.90 -2.29 3.37
C LEU A 74 7.22 -2.05 2.65
N ALA A 75 7.43 -2.78 1.55
CA ALA A 75 8.57 -2.62 0.66
C ALA A 75 8.13 -2.16 -0.73
N ILE A 76 8.80 -1.14 -1.28
CA ILE A 76 8.58 -0.64 -2.64
C ILE A 76 9.83 -0.91 -3.47
N GLN A 77 9.67 -1.54 -4.63
CA GLN A 77 10.71 -1.87 -5.59
C GLN A 77 10.32 -1.32 -6.97
N GLU A 78 11.23 -0.61 -7.62
CA GLU A 78 11.06 -0.18 -9.02
C GLU A 78 11.28 -1.37 -9.98
N ASP A 79 12.23 -2.23 -9.64
CA ASP A 79 12.49 -3.49 -10.31
C ASP A 79 12.30 -4.63 -9.28
N PRO A 80 11.45 -5.66 -9.58
CA PRO A 80 11.21 -6.79 -8.68
C PRO A 80 12.47 -7.58 -8.30
N MET A 81 13.52 -7.48 -9.10
CA MET A 81 14.79 -8.18 -8.90
C MET A 81 15.80 -7.39 -8.07
N SER A 82 15.57 -6.09 -7.88
CA SER A 82 16.44 -5.19 -7.13
C SER A 82 16.03 -5.07 -5.67
N PRO A 83 16.93 -4.65 -4.76
CA PRO A 83 16.56 -4.32 -3.39
C PRO A 83 15.48 -3.23 -3.34
N PRO A 84 14.63 -3.20 -2.30
CA PRO A 84 13.62 -2.19 -2.16
C PRO A 84 14.25 -0.79 -2.03
N THR A 85 13.71 0.17 -2.78
CA THR A 85 14.08 1.58 -2.69
C THR A 85 13.47 2.27 -1.47
N PHE A 86 12.37 1.70 -0.96
CA PHE A 86 11.68 2.15 0.23
C PHE A 86 11.25 0.94 1.07
N LEU A 87 11.55 1.00 2.38
CA LEU A 87 11.17 -0.03 3.33
C LEU A 87 10.78 0.63 4.65
N ILE A 88 9.60 0.27 5.14
CA ILE A 88 9.03 0.83 6.37
C ILE A 88 8.20 -0.24 7.09
N GLU A 89 8.28 -0.28 8.42
CA GLU A 89 7.37 -1.07 9.22
C GLU A 89 6.16 -0.22 9.60
N LEU A 90 4.98 -0.65 9.22
CA LEU A 90 3.74 0.08 9.53
C LEU A 90 3.33 -0.14 10.99
N PRO A 91 2.80 0.88 11.69
CA PRO A 91 2.39 0.78 13.08
C PRO A 91 1.01 0.09 13.21
N MET A 92 0.87 -1.05 12.55
CA MET A 92 -0.33 -1.88 12.56
C MET A 92 0.03 -3.35 12.45
N LEU A 93 -0.80 -4.21 13.04
CA LEU A 93 -0.61 -5.66 12.97
C LEU A 93 -0.98 -6.18 11.58
N THR A 94 -0.24 -7.18 11.12
CA THR A 94 -0.52 -7.89 9.86
C THR A 94 -1.95 -8.45 9.85
N SER A 95 -2.41 -9.01 10.97
CA SER A 95 -3.78 -9.50 11.10
C SER A 95 -4.84 -8.39 11.00
N SER A 96 -4.53 -7.17 11.43
CA SER A 96 -5.43 -6.02 11.29
C SER A 96 -5.51 -5.57 9.83
N LEU A 97 -4.38 -5.50 9.13
CA LEU A 97 -4.37 -5.20 7.70
C LEU A 97 -5.19 -6.23 6.90
N HIS A 98 -5.03 -7.52 7.20
CA HIS A 98 -5.83 -8.57 6.54
C HIS A 98 -7.34 -8.40 6.75
N LYS A 99 -7.76 -7.98 7.94
CA LYS A 99 -9.19 -7.69 8.22
C LYS A 99 -9.70 -6.49 7.41
N GLU A 100 -8.91 -5.41 7.34
CA GLU A 100 -9.26 -4.25 6.52
C GLU A 100 -9.36 -4.63 5.04
N MET A 101 -8.42 -5.42 4.52
CA MET A 101 -8.45 -5.88 3.13
C MET A 101 -9.66 -6.80 2.84
N ALA A 102 -10.04 -7.63 3.79
CA ALA A 102 -11.22 -8.49 3.65
C ALA A 102 -12.53 -7.69 3.64
N SER A 103 -12.55 -6.49 4.21
CA SER A 103 -13.73 -5.62 4.27
C SER A 103 -13.91 -4.75 3.01
N GLY A 104 -12.93 -4.70 2.12
CA GLY A 104 -12.99 -3.95 0.88
C GLY A 104 -11.71 -3.17 0.56
N LEU A 105 -11.86 -1.98 0.00
CA LEU A 105 -10.75 -1.13 -0.42
C LEU A 105 -9.97 -0.57 0.77
N VAL A 106 -8.67 -0.81 0.80
CA VAL A 106 -7.75 -0.28 1.80
C VAL A 106 -6.96 0.90 1.23
N LYS A 107 -6.88 1.96 2.01
CA LYS A 107 -6.09 3.15 1.71
C LYS A 107 -5.08 3.36 2.82
N ILE A 108 -3.80 3.29 2.48
CA ILE A 108 -2.69 3.61 3.38
C ILE A 108 -2.14 4.97 2.95
N ALA A 109 -2.10 5.94 3.86
CA ALA A 109 -1.47 7.22 3.61
C ALA A 109 -0.26 7.39 4.53
N LEU A 110 0.84 7.81 3.94
CA LEU A 110 2.10 8.11 4.59
C LEU A 110 2.35 9.62 4.43
N GLU A 111 2.32 10.34 5.55
CA GLU A 111 2.54 11.79 5.59
C GLU A 111 3.87 12.13 6.25
N SER A 112 4.71 12.91 5.58
CA SER A 112 5.97 13.44 6.11
C SER A 112 5.87 14.94 6.33
N GLU A 113 6.27 15.41 7.51
CA GLU A 113 6.26 16.84 7.90
C GLU A 113 7.61 17.51 7.68
N THR A 114 8.44 16.99 6.77
CA THR A 114 9.79 17.53 6.59
C THR A 114 9.77 18.87 5.85
N ARG A 115 10.38 19.88 6.45
CA ARG A 115 10.46 21.26 5.91
C ARG A 115 11.47 21.40 4.76
N THR A 116 12.38 20.47 4.58
CA THR A 116 13.45 20.53 3.58
C THR A 116 13.03 19.87 2.28
N GLN A 117 12.63 20.66 1.29
CA GLN A 117 12.22 20.20 -0.05
C GLN A 117 13.37 19.68 -0.95
N LYS A 118 14.56 19.46 -0.41
CA LYS A 118 15.75 19.06 -1.18
C LYS A 118 15.79 17.56 -1.53
N LYS A 119 15.02 16.73 -0.82
CA LYS A 119 15.01 15.26 -1.01
C LYS A 119 13.81 14.81 -1.82
N LYS A 120 13.96 13.71 -2.54
CA LYS A 120 12.81 13.01 -3.14
C LYS A 120 11.84 12.60 -2.04
N LEU A 121 10.56 12.56 -2.35
CA LEU A 121 9.52 12.19 -1.38
C LEU A 121 9.79 10.82 -0.74
N ILE A 122 10.16 9.83 -1.54
CA ILE A 122 10.49 8.47 -1.08
C ILE A 122 11.74 8.40 -0.17
N GLU A 123 12.55 9.45 -0.12
CA GLU A 123 13.75 9.54 0.72
C GLU A 123 13.47 10.11 2.10
N GLU A 124 12.23 10.55 2.35
CA GLU A 124 11.83 11.05 3.67
C GLU A 124 11.98 9.96 4.73
N TYR A 125 12.31 10.40 5.95
CA TYR A 125 12.71 9.47 7.01
C TYR A 125 11.56 9.12 7.96
N LEU A 126 10.79 10.13 8.39
CA LEU A 126 9.70 9.98 9.36
C LEU A 126 8.36 10.12 8.67
N TRP A 127 7.46 9.19 8.95
CA TRP A 127 6.14 9.10 8.37
C TRP A 127 5.05 8.94 9.42
N ALA A 128 4.05 9.79 9.40
CA ALA A 128 2.79 9.53 10.05
C ALA A 128 1.97 8.60 9.14
N VAL A 129 1.46 7.51 9.70
CA VAL A 129 0.76 6.45 8.95
C VAL A 129 -0.72 6.48 9.27
N TYR A 130 -1.52 6.46 8.23
CA TYR A 130 -2.99 6.41 8.30
C TYR A 130 -3.48 5.19 7.52
N CYS A 131 -4.48 4.50 8.07
CA CYS A 131 -5.21 3.42 7.40
C CYS A 131 -6.69 3.79 7.34
N ASN A 132 -7.26 3.82 6.13
CA ASN A 132 -8.65 4.21 5.89
C ASN A 132 -9.03 5.55 6.58
N GLY A 133 -8.11 6.52 6.57
CA GLY A 133 -8.29 7.85 7.17
C GLY A 133 -8.09 7.94 8.68
N ARG A 134 -7.81 6.81 9.36
CA ARG A 134 -7.49 6.80 10.79
C ARG A 134 -5.98 6.72 10.99
N LYS A 135 -5.44 7.59 11.82
CA LYS A 135 -4.02 7.57 12.19
C LYS A 135 -3.71 6.29 12.96
N SER A 136 -2.74 5.53 12.45
CA SER A 136 -2.24 4.31 13.08
C SER A 136 -1.02 4.56 13.95
N GLY A 137 -0.23 5.59 13.64
CA GLY A 137 0.98 5.94 14.38
C GLY A 137 2.04 6.57 13.51
N TYR A 138 3.29 6.37 13.91
CA TYR A 138 4.47 6.85 13.18
C TYR A 138 5.38 5.69 12.83
N SER A 139 6.11 5.85 11.74
CA SER A 139 7.08 4.90 11.23
C SER A 139 8.32 5.60 10.70
N ILE A 140 9.42 4.86 10.72
CA ILE A 140 10.72 5.35 10.26
C ILE A 140 11.13 4.52 9.05
N ARG A 141 11.53 5.21 7.96
CA ARG A 141 12.12 4.55 6.81
C ARG A 141 13.40 3.85 7.21
N ARG A 142 13.51 2.56 6.92
CA ARG A 142 14.72 1.78 7.15
C ARG A 142 15.76 2.10 6.09
N LYS A 143 17.00 2.33 6.50
CA LYS A 143 18.14 2.53 5.58
C LYS A 143 18.77 1.22 5.16
N GLN A 144 18.71 0.22 6.04
CA GLN A 144 19.25 -1.10 5.82
C GLN A 144 18.13 -2.13 5.98
N ILE A 145 18.17 -3.14 5.16
CA ILE A 145 17.29 -4.29 5.23
C ILE A 145 17.84 -5.24 6.28
N SER A 146 17.00 -5.80 7.14
CA SER A 146 17.38 -6.85 8.07
C SER A 146 17.55 -8.19 7.35
N ASP A 147 18.21 -9.15 7.98
CA ASP A 147 18.42 -10.48 7.39
C ASP A 147 17.10 -11.17 7.08
N ASP A 148 16.10 -11.08 7.97
CA ASP A 148 14.77 -11.65 7.76
C ASP A 148 14.04 -10.97 6.59
N GLU A 149 14.10 -9.65 6.50
CA GLU A 149 13.51 -8.88 5.39
C GLU A 149 14.23 -9.20 4.07
N GLY A 150 15.55 -9.33 4.11
CA GLY A 150 16.37 -9.74 2.97
C GLY A 150 15.99 -11.13 2.48
N HIS A 151 15.79 -12.07 3.39
CA HIS A 151 15.35 -13.43 3.09
C HIS A 151 13.97 -13.45 2.43
N VAL A 152 13.01 -12.66 2.94
CA VAL A 152 11.68 -12.50 2.31
C VAL A 152 11.81 -11.96 0.88
N MET A 153 12.62 -10.93 0.66
CA MET A 153 12.83 -10.37 -0.67
C MET A 153 13.48 -11.38 -1.61
N GLN A 154 14.38 -12.22 -1.11
CA GLN A 154 15.04 -13.26 -1.89
C GLN A 154 14.07 -14.38 -2.30
N ILE A 155 13.23 -14.87 -1.37
CA ILE A 155 12.20 -15.89 -1.68
C ILE A 155 11.23 -15.37 -2.72
N LEU A 156 10.83 -14.10 -2.60
CA LEU A 156 9.88 -13.47 -3.51
C LEU A 156 10.51 -12.94 -4.81
N ARG A 157 11.81 -13.13 -5.00
CA ARG A 157 12.51 -12.73 -6.21
C ARG A 157 11.91 -13.47 -7.42
N GLY A 158 11.46 -12.74 -8.40
CA GLY A 158 10.78 -13.31 -9.57
C GLY A 158 9.28 -13.53 -9.42
N VAL A 159 8.72 -13.36 -8.21
CA VAL A 159 7.26 -13.33 -8.02
C VAL A 159 6.77 -11.93 -8.36
N SER A 160 6.02 -11.79 -9.44
CA SER A 160 5.47 -10.50 -9.85
C SER A 160 4.20 -10.13 -9.06
N MET A 161 3.37 -11.13 -8.74
CA MET A 161 2.12 -10.98 -7.98
C MET A 161 1.81 -12.26 -7.22
N GLY A 162 1.26 -12.12 -6.02
CA GLY A 162 0.83 -13.24 -5.20
C GLY A 162 0.56 -12.85 -3.75
N ALA A 163 -0.13 -13.74 -3.08
CA ALA A 163 -0.35 -13.65 -1.64
C ALA A 163 -0.29 -15.06 -1.04
N GLY A 164 0.24 -15.17 0.17
CA GLY A 164 0.38 -16.47 0.80
C GLY A 164 1.17 -16.44 2.10
N VAL A 165 1.62 -17.62 2.47
CA VAL A 165 2.48 -17.86 3.64
C VAL A 165 3.87 -18.23 3.14
N LEU A 166 4.88 -17.61 3.71
CA LEU A 166 6.28 -17.94 3.43
C LEU A 166 6.74 -19.08 4.34
N PRO A 167 7.57 -19.99 3.84
CA PRO A 167 8.24 -20.97 4.69
C PRO A 167 9.08 -20.24 5.72
N CYS A 168 8.98 -20.64 6.96
CA CYS A 168 9.77 -20.14 8.07
C CYS A 168 10.43 -21.29 8.77
N ASP A 169 11.77 -21.26 8.87
CA ASP A 169 12.56 -22.33 9.50
C ASP A 169 12.42 -22.34 11.04
N LYS A 170 11.81 -21.31 11.60
CA LYS A 170 11.63 -21.17 13.05
C LYS A 170 10.15 -21.00 13.37
N GLU A 171 9.63 -21.89 14.20
CA GLU A 171 8.35 -21.64 14.85
C GLU A 171 8.49 -20.41 15.77
N THR A 172 7.92 -19.30 15.34
CA THR A 172 7.89 -18.08 16.13
C THR A 172 6.57 -17.96 16.88
N LYS A 173 6.60 -17.36 18.08
CA LYS A 173 5.38 -17.03 18.84
C LYS A 173 4.45 -16.06 18.09
N GLU A 174 4.98 -15.40 17.06
CA GLU A 174 4.27 -14.44 16.22
C GLU A 174 3.45 -15.09 15.09
N GLY A 175 3.57 -16.42 14.94
CA GLY A 175 2.84 -17.21 13.95
C GLY A 175 3.53 -17.23 12.59
N GLU A 176 2.78 -17.55 11.55
CA GLU A 176 3.27 -17.68 10.19
C GLU A 176 3.60 -16.30 9.57
N MET A 177 4.67 -16.26 8.77
CA MET A 177 5.01 -15.12 7.93
C MET A 177 4.09 -15.10 6.72
N THR A 178 3.33 -14.04 6.55
CA THR A 178 2.44 -13.87 5.39
C THR A 178 2.95 -12.76 4.48
N TYR A 179 2.61 -12.83 3.20
CA TYR A 179 2.94 -11.78 2.25
C TYR A 179 1.78 -11.49 1.29
N LEU A 180 1.75 -10.28 0.80
CA LEU A 180 1.00 -9.82 -0.37
C LEU A 180 1.97 -9.05 -1.26
N ARG A 181 2.14 -9.48 -2.50
CA ARG A 181 2.97 -8.83 -3.49
C ARG A 181 2.16 -8.54 -4.73
N ALA A 182 2.20 -7.31 -5.21
CA ALA A 182 1.47 -6.91 -6.40
C ALA A 182 2.18 -5.79 -7.15
N ARG A 183 1.79 -5.59 -8.39
CA ARG A 183 2.21 -4.45 -9.21
C ARG A 183 1.28 -3.27 -8.97
N PHE A 184 1.85 -2.09 -8.97
CA PHE A 184 1.13 -0.84 -8.74
C PHE A 184 1.43 0.16 -9.85
N GLU A 185 0.39 0.85 -10.29
CA GLU A 185 0.54 2.03 -11.10
C GLU A 185 0.94 3.21 -10.22
N ARG A 186 2.06 3.85 -10.55
CA ARG A 186 2.55 5.03 -9.84
C ARG A 186 2.09 6.29 -10.53
N VAL A 187 1.38 7.14 -9.80
CA VAL A 187 0.90 8.44 -10.26
C VAL A 187 1.58 9.53 -9.44
N VAL A 188 2.39 10.34 -10.08
CA VAL A 188 3.07 11.48 -9.47
C VAL A 188 2.19 12.71 -9.64
N GLY A 189 1.64 13.23 -8.54
CA GLY A 189 0.80 14.42 -8.54
C GLY A 189 1.64 15.70 -8.48
N SER A 190 2.70 15.67 -7.69
CA SER A 190 3.68 16.75 -7.56
C SER A 190 4.98 16.22 -6.97
N LYS A 191 5.97 17.10 -6.76
CA LYS A 191 7.19 16.74 -6.02
C LYS A 191 6.93 16.30 -4.56
N ASP A 192 5.76 16.66 -4.03
CA ASP A 192 5.35 16.43 -2.64
C ASP A 192 4.20 15.45 -2.50
N SER A 193 3.74 14.83 -3.60
CA SER A 193 2.62 13.87 -3.57
C SER A 193 2.73 12.82 -4.66
N GLU A 194 2.60 11.56 -4.24
CA GLU A 194 2.56 10.38 -5.10
C GLU A 194 1.45 9.43 -4.64
N ALA A 195 0.85 8.74 -5.59
CA ALA A 195 -0.13 7.70 -5.33
C ALA A 195 0.27 6.40 -6.06
N LEU A 196 0.05 5.28 -5.41
CA LEU A 196 0.31 3.95 -5.91
C LEU A 196 -1.00 3.17 -5.84
N TYR A 197 -1.50 2.74 -7.00
CA TYR A 197 -2.75 2.00 -7.14
C TYR A 197 -2.46 0.57 -7.54
N MET A 198 -2.97 -0.40 -6.79
CA MET A 198 -2.79 -1.82 -7.11
C MET A 198 -3.43 -2.14 -8.46
N ILE A 199 -2.67 -2.79 -9.33
CA ILE A 199 -3.14 -3.23 -10.64
C ILE A 199 -3.83 -4.58 -10.45
N ASN A 200 -5.14 -4.62 -10.78
CA ASN A 200 -5.87 -5.87 -10.82
C ASN A 200 -5.71 -6.50 -12.21
N PRO A 201 -5.10 -7.69 -12.32
CA PRO A 201 -4.86 -8.34 -13.61
C PRO A 201 -6.15 -8.69 -14.35
N ASP A 202 -7.23 -8.95 -13.64
CA ASP A 202 -8.52 -9.35 -14.23
C ASP A 202 -9.32 -8.16 -14.80
N GLY A 203 -8.84 -6.94 -14.61
CA GLY A 203 -9.46 -5.72 -15.16
C GLY A 203 -10.88 -5.42 -14.66
N ALA A 204 -11.39 -6.22 -13.74
CA ALA A 204 -12.75 -6.18 -13.24
C ALA A 204 -12.80 -5.45 -11.89
N GLY A 205 -12.64 -4.14 -11.88
CA GLY A 205 -12.78 -3.35 -10.67
C GLY A 205 -11.63 -2.35 -10.45
N GLY A 206 -11.81 -1.47 -9.48
CA GLY A 206 -10.76 -0.55 -9.03
C GLY A 206 -9.68 -1.26 -8.20
N PRO A 207 -8.60 -0.58 -7.86
CA PRO A 207 -7.54 -1.13 -7.02
C PRO A 207 -8.08 -1.48 -5.63
N GLU A 208 -7.72 -2.66 -5.13
CA GLU A 208 -8.09 -3.11 -3.79
C GLU A 208 -7.26 -2.42 -2.72
N LEU A 209 -6.02 -2.05 -3.04
CA LEU A 209 -5.11 -1.33 -2.17
C LEU A 209 -4.58 -0.08 -2.87
N SER A 210 -4.62 1.04 -2.16
CA SER A 210 -4.01 2.29 -2.61
C SER A 210 -3.07 2.81 -1.52
N ILE A 211 -1.89 3.29 -1.95
CA ILE A 211 -0.89 3.87 -1.05
C ILE A 211 -0.60 5.29 -1.50
N PHE A 212 -0.63 6.22 -0.58
CA PHE A 212 -0.38 7.64 -0.81
C PHE A 212 0.84 8.08 -0.01
N LEU A 213 1.78 8.72 -0.69
CA LEU A 213 2.91 9.38 -0.04
C LEU A 213 2.74 10.89 -0.22
N VAL A 214 2.77 11.62 0.87
CA VAL A 214 2.53 13.06 0.87
C VAL A 214 3.51 13.75 1.81
N ARG A 215 4.13 14.82 1.33
CA ARG A 215 4.84 15.76 2.19
C ARG A 215 3.90 16.90 2.55
N VAL A 216 3.62 17.04 3.84
CA VAL A 216 2.81 18.15 4.36
C VAL A 216 3.76 19.28 4.71
N ASN A 217 3.64 20.39 4.03
CA ASN A 217 4.33 21.59 4.47
C ASN A 217 3.66 21.99 5.79
N GLY A 218 4.42 21.97 6.91
CA GLY A 218 3.93 22.47 8.17
C GLY A 218 3.44 23.91 7.97
N GLY A 219 2.15 24.04 7.70
CA GLY A 219 1.49 25.33 7.55
C GLY A 219 1.71 26.11 8.83
N GLY A 220 2.27 27.30 8.70
CA GLY A 220 2.31 28.24 9.80
C GLY A 220 0.90 28.41 10.35
N ASN A 221 0.80 28.34 11.65
CA ASN A 221 -0.36 28.82 12.39
C ASN A 221 -0.70 30.23 11.87
N CYS A 222 -1.89 30.36 11.29
CA CYS A 222 -2.61 31.62 11.34
C CYS A 222 -3.35 31.70 12.64
#